data_75e08c8cc5a1c541767e465d50748cef
#
_entry.id   75e08c8cc5a1c541767e465d50748cef
#
_cell.length_a   1.000
_cell.length_b   1.000
_cell.length_c   1.000
_cell.angle_alpha   90.00
_cell.angle_beta   90.00
_cell.angle_gamma   90.00
#
_symmetry.space_group_name_H-M   'P 1'
#
loop_
_entity.id
_entity.type
_entity.pdbx_description
1 polymer ?
#
loop_
_entity_poly.entity_id
_entity_poly.type
_entity_poly.pdbx_seq_one_letter_code
_entity_poly.pdbx_strand_id
1 'polypeptide(L)'
;MSEFVRMLGLDEIGAGVERRIAANAEERAALAARFDLRALDRLKAVLTATPAPGGVRVAGRVEAEAVQACVISGEDVPARIDEPVDLLFLHDVGEGGEEIELHEVDCDVLPIEGRSIDLGEAAAQSLGLALDPYPRAGAEALAAARRRLLSEEEAAEREAAEKARANPFAVLKRDS
;
A
#
# COMPACT_ATOMS: atom_id res chain seq x y z
N MET A 1 -12.84 6.87 4.78
CA MET A 1 -13.72 5.69 5.10
C MET A 1 -12.88 4.46 4.81
N SER A 2 -12.77 3.55 5.77
CA SER A 2 -12.01 2.31 5.55
C SER A 2 -12.77 1.40 4.59
N GLU A 3 -12.08 0.82 3.63
CA GLU A 3 -12.62 -0.06 2.60
C GLU A 3 -12.84 -1.49 3.11
N PHE A 4 -12.15 -1.83 4.21
CA PHE A 4 -12.18 -3.15 4.82
C PHE A 4 -12.36 -3.02 6.34
N VAL A 5 -13.60 -2.94 6.80
CA VAL A 5 -13.97 -2.66 8.20
C VAL A 5 -14.25 -3.93 8.96
N ARG A 6 -13.55 -4.15 10.09
CA ARG A 6 -13.78 -5.28 11.03
C ARG A 6 -13.65 -4.77 12.47
N MET A 7 -14.68 -4.10 12.93
CA MET A 7 -14.71 -3.53 14.27
C MET A 7 -14.71 -4.61 15.35
N LEU A 8 -13.86 -4.40 16.36
CA LEU A 8 -13.82 -5.18 17.58
C LEU A 8 -14.04 -4.26 18.78
N GLY A 9 -15.08 -4.48 19.53
CA GLY A 9 -15.36 -3.74 20.76
C GLY A 9 -14.33 -4.04 21.84
N LEU A 10 -13.92 -3.03 22.59
CA LEU A 10 -12.95 -3.20 23.69
C LEU A 10 -13.47 -4.15 24.78
N ASP A 11 -14.77 -4.20 24.99
CA ASP A 11 -15.47 -5.10 25.93
C ASP A 11 -15.47 -6.57 25.47
N GLU A 12 -15.26 -6.84 24.16
CA GLU A 12 -15.17 -8.19 23.62
C GLU A 12 -13.78 -8.82 23.78
N ILE A 13 -12.75 -8.04 24.09
CA ILE A 13 -11.36 -8.50 24.11
C ILE A 13 -11.11 -9.43 25.31
N GLY A 14 -11.68 -9.13 26.49
CA GLY A 14 -11.51 -9.93 27.69
C GLY A 14 -10.04 -10.18 28.05
N ALA A 15 -9.66 -11.43 28.22
CA ALA A 15 -8.26 -11.84 28.46
C ALA A 15 -7.45 -12.01 27.17
N GLY A 16 -8.10 -11.84 26.02
CA GLY A 16 -7.52 -11.99 24.68
C GLY A 16 -8.50 -12.69 23.74
N VAL A 17 -8.58 -12.21 22.50
CA VAL A 17 -9.49 -12.76 21.49
C VAL A 17 -8.77 -12.87 20.13
N GLU A 18 -8.86 -14.05 19.51
CA GLU A 18 -8.42 -14.27 18.12
C GLU A 18 -9.58 -13.97 17.17
N ARG A 19 -9.26 -13.27 16.09
CA ARG A 19 -10.16 -13.03 14.97
C ARG A 19 -9.48 -13.44 13.66
N ARG A 20 -10.24 -14.18 12.84
CA ARG A 20 -9.86 -14.51 11.46
C ARG A 20 -10.72 -13.71 10.52
N ILE A 21 -10.11 -12.87 9.75
CA ILE A 21 -10.78 -11.95 8.84
C ILE A 21 -10.32 -12.19 7.41
N ALA A 22 -11.19 -11.92 6.45
CA ALA A 22 -10.88 -11.98 5.03
C ALA A 22 -11.66 -10.92 4.29
N ALA A 23 -11.02 -10.30 3.31
CA ALA A 23 -11.67 -9.32 2.44
C ALA A 23 -12.51 -10.02 1.37
N ASN A 24 -13.73 -9.55 1.16
CA ASN A 24 -14.59 -9.97 0.06
C ASN A 24 -14.16 -9.34 -1.27
N ALA A 25 -14.84 -9.62 -2.37
CA ALA A 25 -14.46 -9.15 -3.70
C ALA A 25 -14.52 -7.62 -3.83
N GLU A 26 -15.54 -6.98 -3.26
CA GLU A 26 -15.74 -5.53 -3.30
C GLU A 26 -14.68 -4.81 -2.45
N GLU A 27 -14.42 -5.31 -1.26
CA GLU A 27 -13.37 -4.81 -0.36
C GLU A 27 -11.98 -4.94 -1.00
N ARG A 28 -11.68 -6.07 -1.65
CA ARG A 28 -10.41 -6.24 -2.36
C ARG A 28 -10.27 -5.28 -3.54
N ALA A 29 -11.34 -5.03 -4.29
CA ALA A 29 -11.32 -4.08 -5.38
C ALA A 29 -11.09 -2.64 -4.88
N ALA A 30 -11.71 -2.26 -3.76
CA ALA A 30 -11.52 -0.95 -3.14
C ALA A 30 -10.09 -0.78 -2.59
N LEU A 31 -9.55 -1.80 -1.91
CA LEU A 31 -8.16 -1.79 -1.45
C LEU A 31 -7.15 -1.79 -2.60
N ALA A 32 -7.43 -2.49 -3.69
CA ALA A 32 -6.60 -2.44 -4.89
C ALA A 32 -6.54 -1.01 -5.47
N ALA A 33 -7.66 -0.31 -5.51
CA ALA A 33 -7.70 1.08 -5.91
C ALA A 33 -6.94 2.01 -4.94
N ARG A 34 -7.08 1.79 -3.62
CA ARG A 34 -6.37 2.56 -2.58
C ARG A 34 -4.85 2.46 -2.69
N PHE A 35 -4.34 1.26 -2.96
CA PHE A 35 -2.90 0.97 -3.03
C PHE A 35 -2.32 0.96 -4.45
N ASP A 36 -3.08 1.42 -5.44
CA ASP A 36 -2.69 1.44 -6.87
C ASP A 36 -2.21 0.06 -7.38
N LEU A 37 -2.91 -1.00 -6.97
CA LEU A 37 -2.65 -2.36 -7.41
C LEU A 37 -3.43 -2.67 -8.70
N ARG A 38 -2.85 -3.50 -9.55
CA ARG A 38 -3.55 -4.08 -10.70
C ARG A 38 -4.67 -5.03 -10.26
N ALA A 39 -4.38 -5.81 -9.22
CA ALA A 39 -5.32 -6.72 -8.60
C ALA A 39 -4.95 -7.00 -7.14
N LEU A 40 -5.93 -7.35 -6.32
CA LEU A 40 -5.77 -7.95 -5.00
C LEU A 40 -6.62 -9.23 -4.97
N ASP A 41 -6.00 -10.38 -5.24
CA ASP A 41 -6.71 -11.63 -5.41
C ASP A 41 -7.12 -12.24 -4.07
N ARG A 42 -6.31 -12.01 -3.04
CA ARG A 42 -6.55 -12.51 -1.69
C ARG A 42 -6.04 -11.54 -0.64
N LEU A 43 -6.80 -11.38 0.44
CA LEU A 43 -6.37 -10.74 1.69
C LEU A 43 -7.04 -11.47 2.85
N LYS A 44 -6.23 -11.98 3.76
CA LYS A 44 -6.65 -12.65 5.00
C LYS A 44 -5.75 -12.18 6.13
N ALA A 45 -6.29 -12.18 7.34
CA ALA A 45 -5.50 -11.98 8.54
C ALA A 45 -6.00 -12.87 9.68
N VAL A 46 -5.07 -13.31 10.51
CA VAL A 46 -5.34 -13.94 11.80
C VAL A 46 -4.69 -13.04 12.84
N LEU A 47 -5.51 -12.37 13.62
CA LEU A 47 -5.10 -11.35 14.57
C LEU A 47 -5.62 -11.69 15.95
N THR A 48 -4.77 -11.55 16.97
CA THR A 48 -5.09 -11.72 18.37
C THR A 48 -4.98 -10.38 19.07
N ALA A 49 -6.10 -9.89 19.60
CA ALA A 49 -6.15 -8.69 20.43
C ALA A 49 -6.04 -9.08 21.90
N THR A 50 -5.11 -8.47 22.62
CA THR A 50 -4.89 -8.69 24.06
C THR A 50 -4.82 -7.36 24.80
N PRO A 51 -5.31 -7.28 26.05
CA PRO A 51 -5.14 -6.08 26.86
C PRO A 51 -3.65 -5.75 27.03
N ALA A 52 -3.32 -4.48 26.94
CA ALA A 52 -1.99 -3.94 27.17
C ALA A 52 -2.06 -2.68 28.04
N PRO A 53 -0.96 -2.26 28.71
CA PRO A 53 -0.96 -1.01 29.46
C PRO A 53 -1.38 0.17 28.58
N GLY A 54 -2.41 0.90 28.99
CA GLY A 54 -2.95 2.03 28.25
C GLY A 54 -3.79 1.72 27.00
N GLY A 55 -3.98 0.43 26.66
CA GLY A 55 -4.72 0.08 25.46
C GLY A 55 -4.81 -1.39 25.13
N VAL A 56 -4.63 -1.74 23.86
CA VAL A 56 -4.77 -3.08 23.30
C VAL A 56 -3.62 -3.38 22.36
N ARG A 57 -2.93 -4.51 22.56
CA ARG A 57 -1.98 -5.04 21.60
C ARG A 57 -2.67 -5.99 20.62
N VAL A 58 -2.44 -5.79 19.35
CA VAL A 58 -2.92 -6.65 18.27
C VAL A 58 -1.72 -7.28 17.58
N ALA A 59 -1.58 -8.59 17.72
CA ALA A 59 -0.50 -9.34 17.11
C ALA A 59 -1.05 -10.47 16.24
N GLY A 60 -0.32 -10.82 15.18
CA GLY A 60 -0.75 -11.89 14.29
C GLY A 60 -0.04 -11.88 12.96
N ARG A 61 -0.79 -12.17 11.89
CA ARG A 61 -0.24 -12.31 10.55
C ARG A 61 -1.25 -11.90 9.49
N VAL A 62 -0.76 -11.21 8.47
CA VAL A 62 -1.50 -10.86 7.25
C VAL A 62 -0.92 -11.63 6.08
N GLU A 63 -1.79 -12.28 5.31
CA GLU A 63 -1.47 -12.96 4.06
C GLU A 63 -2.23 -12.30 2.91
N ALA A 64 -1.53 -11.97 1.81
CA ALA A 64 -2.15 -11.42 0.62
C ALA A 64 -1.50 -11.93 -0.67
N GLU A 65 -2.30 -11.93 -1.73
CA GLU A 65 -1.85 -12.13 -3.12
C GLU A 65 -2.29 -10.92 -3.93
N ALA A 66 -1.32 -10.18 -4.46
CA ALA A 66 -1.55 -8.94 -5.18
C ALA A 66 -0.78 -8.92 -6.50
N VAL A 67 -1.17 -8.03 -7.40
CA VAL A 67 -0.45 -7.73 -8.63
C VAL A 67 -0.16 -6.24 -8.65
N GLN A 68 1.12 -5.89 -8.70
CA GLN A 68 1.60 -4.51 -8.82
C GLN A 68 2.00 -4.20 -10.26
N ALA A 69 2.11 -2.93 -10.62
CA ALA A 69 2.65 -2.52 -11.91
C ALA A 69 4.17 -2.29 -11.79
N CYS A 70 4.95 -2.87 -12.69
CA CYS A 70 6.38 -2.59 -12.76
C CYS A 70 6.63 -1.09 -12.99
N VAL A 71 7.44 -0.46 -12.14
CA VAL A 71 7.75 0.99 -12.23
C VAL A 71 8.48 1.39 -13.51
N ILE A 72 9.08 0.44 -14.24
CA ILE A 72 9.85 0.71 -15.45
C ILE A 72 9.06 0.34 -16.72
N SER A 73 8.44 -0.86 -16.74
CA SER A 73 7.78 -1.40 -17.93
C SER A 73 6.26 -1.29 -17.91
N GLY A 74 5.66 -1.08 -16.72
CA GLY A 74 4.22 -1.13 -16.53
C GLY A 74 3.62 -2.54 -16.58
N GLU A 75 4.45 -3.58 -16.73
CA GLU A 75 4.01 -4.98 -16.74
C GLU A 75 3.59 -5.45 -15.36
N ASP A 76 2.78 -6.51 -15.31
CA ASP A 76 2.28 -7.09 -14.08
C ASP A 76 3.39 -7.79 -13.29
N VAL A 77 3.48 -7.47 -12.00
CA VAL A 77 4.41 -8.05 -11.04
C VAL A 77 3.60 -8.72 -9.92
N PRO A 78 3.49 -10.06 -9.93
CA PRO A 78 2.83 -10.76 -8.84
C PRO A 78 3.58 -10.61 -7.54
N ALA A 79 2.87 -10.31 -6.45
CA ALA A 79 3.38 -10.18 -5.10
C ALA A 79 2.64 -11.13 -4.15
N ARG A 80 3.39 -11.87 -3.36
CA ARG A 80 2.87 -12.65 -2.24
C ARG A 80 3.38 -12.05 -0.96
N ILE A 81 2.47 -11.67 -0.10
CA ILE A 81 2.72 -11.04 1.18
C ILE A 81 2.37 -12.04 2.27
N ASP A 82 3.25 -12.19 3.22
CA ASP A 82 3.07 -13.01 4.43
C ASP A 82 3.86 -12.32 5.57
N GLU A 83 3.19 -11.33 6.21
CA GLU A 83 3.84 -10.42 7.15
C GLU A 83 3.29 -10.57 8.56
N PRO A 84 4.18 -10.56 9.58
CA PRO A 84 3.76 -10.44 10.95
C PRO A 84 3.14 -9.07 11.21
N VAL A 85 2.14 -9.04 12.07
CA VAL A 85 1.50 -7.81 12.56
C VAL A 85 1.77 -7.71 14.05
N ASP A 86 2.23 -6.56 14.51
CA ASP A 86 2.38 -6.22 15.92
C ASP A 86 2.09 -4.73 16.12
N LEU A 87 0.87 -4.43 16.57
CA LEU A 87 0.35 -3.08 16.70
C LEU A 87 -0.09 -2.83 18.14
N LEU A 88 0.15 -1.63 18.64
CA LEU A 88 -0.34 -1.17 19.93
C LEU A 88 -1.38 -0.06 19.74
N PHE A 89 -2.61 -0.34 20.10
CA PHE A 89 -3.70 0.64 20.12
C PHE A 89 -3.77 1.31 21.49
N LEU A 90 -3.65 2.64 21.55
CA LEU A 90 -3.69 3.43 22.79
C LEU A 90 -4.88 4.37 22.83
N HIS A 91 -5.45 4.58 24.03
CA HIS A 91 -6.58 5.49 24.24
C HIS A 91 -6.20 6.97 24.09
N ASP A 92 -4.96 7.31 24.36
CA ASP A 92 -4.48 8.69 24.34
C ASP A 92 -3.09 8.73 23.67
N VAL A 93 -3.08 9.17 22.42
CA VAL A 93 -1.86 9.50 21.67
C VAL A 93 -1.71 11.03 21.67
N GLY A 94 -2.19 11.71 22.72
CA GLY A 94 -2.35 13.15 22.80
C GLY A 94 -1.06 13.91 23.02
N GLU A 95 -1.00 15.10 22.44
CA GLU A 95 0.00 16.15 22.66
C GLU A 95 -0.06 16.63 24.14
N GLY A 96 0.62 15.96 25.07
CA GLY A 96 0.81 16.50 26.41
C GLY A 96 0.61 15.58 27.61
N GLY A 97 0.50 14.29 27.44
CA GLY A 97 0.54 13.31 28.52
C GLY A 97 1.98 12.89 28.82
N GLU A 98 2.25 12.54 30.09
CA GLU A 98 3.51 12.01 30.58
C GLU A 98 4.18 11.12 29.52
N GLU A 99 5.49 11.34 29.27
CA GLU A 99 6.31 10.46 28.46
C GLU A 99 6.07 9.02 28.96
N ILE A 100 5.19 8.29 28.29
CA ILE A 100 5.20 6.84 28.43
C ILE A 100 6.54 6.47 27.82
N GLU A 101 7.51 6.19 28.68
CA GLU A 101 8.76 5.56 28.27
C GLU A 101 8.36 4.27 27.54
N LEU A 102 8.22 4.37 26.22
CA LEU A 102 8.12 3.23 25.32
C LEU A 102 9.50 2.54 25.36
N HIS A 103 9.79 1.87 26.46
CA HIS A 103 10.93 1.00 26.53
C HIS A 103 10.73 -0.13 25.53
N GLU A 104 11.46 -0.03 24.40
CA GLU A 104 11.78 -1.13 23.49
C GLU A 104 10.57 -1.96 23.00
N VAL A 105 9.54 -1.30 22.49
CA VAL A 105 8.50 -2.05 21.75
C VAL A 105 8.59 -1.61 20.30
N ASP A 106 9.20 -2.44 19.47
CA ASP A 106 9.26 -2.31 18.00
C ASP A 106 7.85 -2.55 17.37
N CYS A 107 6.80 -1.98 17.96
CA CYS A 107 5.44 -2.06 17.43
C CYS A 107 4.93 -0.68 17.03
N ASP A 108 4.18 -0.65 15.94
CA ASP A 108 3.51 0.57 15.50
C ASP A 108 2.37 0.93 16.46
N VAL A 109 2.28 2.23 16.79
CA VAL A 109 1.27 2.75 17.72
C VAL A 109 0.14 3.41 16.93
N LEU A 110 -1.10 3.00 17.20
CA LEU A 110 -2.31 3.53 16.61
C LEU A 110 -3.26 4.08 17.69
N PRO A 111 -4.04 5.14 17.41
CA PRO A 111 -5.04 5.63 18.34
C PRO A 111 -6.26 4.71 18.39
N ILE A 112 -6.86 4.57 19.57
CA ILE A 112 -8.19 3.98 19.72
C ILE A 112 -9.23 5.06 19.44
N GLU A 113 -10.07 4.86 18.44
CA GLU A 113 -11.18 5.74 18.14
C GLU A 113 -12.46 5.26 18.85
N GLY A 114 -12.85 5.98 19.90
CA GLY A 114 -14.05 5.66 20.66
C GLY A 114 -13.88 4.43 21.55
N ARG A 115 -14.69 3.36 21.33
CA ARG A 115 -14.74 2.14 22.16
C ARG A 115 -14.44 0.87 21.37
N SER A 116 -13.79 0.98 20.24
CA SER A 116 -13.50 -0.15 19.35
C SER A 116 -12.22 0.07 18.58
N ILE A 117 -11.63 -1.01 18.09
CA ILE A 117 -10.51 -1.01 17.16
C ILE A 117 -10.96 -1.63 15.83
N ASP A 118 -10.42 -1.16 14.72
CA ASP A 118 -10.71 -1.73 13.40
C ASP A 118 -9.58 -2.68 12.96
N LEU A 119 -9.82 -3.98 13.11
CA LEU A 119 -8.86 -5.01 12.70
C LEU A 119 -8.72 -5.10 11.17
N GLY A 120 -9.73 -4.69 10.42
CA GLY A 120 -9.70 -4.64 8.97
C GLY A 120 -8.75 -3.55 8.47
N GLU A 121 -8.87 -2.35 9.03
CA GLU A 121 -7.95 -1.24 8.72
C GLU A 121 -6.52 -1.57 9.15
N ALA A 122 -6.33 -2.19 10.33
CA ALA A 122 -5.01 -2.67 10.76
C ALA A 122 -4.37 -3.63 9.74
N ALA A 123 -5.14 -4.61 9.25
CA ALA A 123 -4.67 -5.53 8.22
C ALA A 123 -4.40 -4.83 6.87
N ALA A 124 -5.21 -3.84 6.50
CA ALA A 124 -5.01 -3.07 5.28
C ALA A 124 -3.74 -2.20 5.34
N GLN A 125 -3.47 -1.55 6.47
CA GLN A 125 -2.24 -0.77 6.68
C GLN A 125 -1.00 -1.67 6.65
N SER A 126 -1.04 -2.83 7.32
CA SER A 126 0.06 -3.80 7.29
C SER A 126 0.32 -4.32 5.87
N LEU A 127 -0.75 -4.57 5.08
CA LEU A 127 -0.60 -4.89 3.66
C LEU A 127 0.12 -3.76 2.92
N GLY A 128 -0.31 -2.50 3.09
CA GLY A 128 0.27 -1.35 2.42
C GLY A 128 1.77 -1.17 2.70
N LEU A 129 2.19 -1.39 3.96
CA LEU A 129 3.59 -1.33 4.37
C LEU A 129 4.44 -2.48 3.83
N ALA A 130 3.82 -3.65 3.60
CA ALA A 130 4.51 -4.84 3.08
C ALA A 130 4.64 -4.87 1.54
N LEU A 131 3.91 -4.00 0.83
CA LEU A 131 4.04 -3.89 -0.63
C LEU A 131 5.40 -3.31 -1.02
N ASP A 132 5.98 -3.84 -2.12
CA ASP A 132 7.20 -3.27 -2.67
C ASP A 132 6.90 -1.87 -3.23
N PRO A 133 7.54 -0.79 -2.72
CA PRO A 133 7.32 0.56 -3.24
C PRO A 133 7.87 0.77 -4.66
N TYR A 134 8.74 -0.12 -5.15
CA TYR A 134 9.36 -0.06 -6.47
C TYR A 134 9.32 -1.41 -7.20
N PRO A 135 8.14 -1.98 -7.46
CA PRO A 135 8.02 -3.31 -8.03
C PRO A 135 8.68 -3.36 -9.41
N ARG A 136 9.47 -4.40 -9.67
CA ARG A 136 10.20 -4.59 -10.92
C ARG A 136 9.88 -5.93 -11.52
N ALA A 137 9.52 -5.92 -12.80
CA ALA A 137 9.38 -7.12 -13.59
C ALA A 137 10.75 -7.82 -13.79
N GLY A 138 10.73 -9.06 -14.24
CA GLY A 138 11.94 -9.84 -14.50
C GLY A 138 12.90 -9.18 -15.51
N ALA A 139 14.14 -9.64 -15.54
CA ALA A 139 15.22 -9.03 -16.36
C ALA A 139 14.88 -8.95 -17.86
N GLU A 140 14.13 -9.91 -18.39
CA GLU A 140 13.72 -9.94 -19.79
C GLU A 140 12.73 -8.82 -20.13
N ALA A 141 11.73 -8.61 -19.29
CA ALA A 141 10.75 -7.54 -19.40
C ALA A 141 11.41 -6.15 -19.29
N LEU A 142 12.37 -6.00 -18.35
CA LEU A 142 13.15 -4.77 -18.21
C LEU A 142 14.02 -4.50 -19.44
N ALA A 143 14.64 -5.54 -20.03
CA ALA A 143 15.42 -5.42 -21.26
C ALA A 143 14.54 -5.02 -22.45
N ALA A 144 13.32 -5.56 -22.54
CA ALA A 144 12.35 -5.20 -23.57
C ALA A 144 11.87 -3.74 -23.40
N ALA A 145 11.58 -3.31 -22.15
CA ALA A 145 11.22 -1.94 -21.86
C ALA A 145 12.33 -0.95 -22.23
N ARG A 146 13.58 -1.24 -21.86
CA ARG A 146 14.74 -0.40 -22.19
C ARG A 146 14.94 -0.23 -23.69
N ARG A 147 14.65 -1.24 -24.52
CA ARG A 147 14.72 -1.14 -25.98
C ARG A 147 13.66 -0.20 -26.57
N ARG A 148 12.58 0.09 -25.84
CA ARG A 148 11.51 1.02 -26.23
C ARG A 148 11.80 2.46 -25.81
N LEU A 149 12.74 2.67 -24.88
CA LEU A 149 13.17 4.01 -24.50
C LEU A 149 13.98 4.59 -25.67
N LEU A 150 13.55 5.74 -26.15
CA LEU A 150 14.32 6.51 -27.12
C LEU A 150 15.64 6.98 -26.46
N SER A 151 16.74 6.98 -27.23
CA SER A 151 17.93 7.71 -26.81
C SER A 151 17.62 9.21 -26.70
N GLU A 152 18.40 9.97 -25.94
CA GLU A 152 18.23 11.42 -25.84
C GLU A 152 18.29 12.09 -27.23
N GLU A 153 19.14 11.56 -28.12
CA GLU A 153 19.25 12.04 -29.51
C GLU A 153 17.97 11.79 -30.31
N GLU A 154 17.41 10.58 -30.25
CA GLU A 154 16.15 10.25 -30.93
C GLU A 154 14.94 11.02 -30.34
N ALA A 155 14.94 11.28 -29.03
CA ALA A 155 13.91 12.10 -28.39
C ALA A 155 14.00 13.56 -28.85
N ALA A 156 15.20 14.13 -28.92
CA ALA A 156 15.46 15.48 -29.41
C ALA A 156 15.08 15.63 -30.87
N GLU A 157 15.41 14.65 -31.72
CA GLU A 157 15.02 14.65 -33.15
C GLU A 157 13.50 14.61 -33.35
N ARG A 158 12.80 13.78 -32.54
CA ARG A 158 11.32 13.72 -32.57
C ARG A 158 10.70 15.05 -32.14
N GLU A 159 11.21 15.64 -31.07
CA GLU A 159 10.71 16.93 -30.58
C GLU A 159 10.96 18.05 -31.60
N ALA A 160 12.14 18.04 -32.24
CA ALA A 160 12.47 18.99 -33.32
C ALA A 160 11.55 18.81 -34.52
N ALA A 161 11.28 17.55 -34.94
CA ALA A 161 10.37 17.25 -36.04
C ALA A 161 8.93 17.64 -35.73
N GLU A 162 8.47 17.45 -34.51
CA GLU A 162 7.14 17.84 -34.06
C GLU A 162 6.99 19.37 -34.02
N LYS A 163 7.97 20.08 -33.48
CA LYS A 163 8.04 21.54 -33.50
C LYS A 163 8.05 22.10 -34.90
N ALA A 164 8.79 21.45 -35.83
CA ALA A 164 8.82 21.83 -37.24
C ALA A 164 7.43 21.64 -37.93
N ARG A 165 6.71 20.57 -37.61
CA ARG A 165 5.36 20.32 -38.15
C ARG A 165 4.32 21.26 -37.54
N ALA A 166 4.43 21.61 -36.27
CA ALA A 166 3.54 22.54 -35.59
C ALA A 166 3.79 24.01 -35.89
N ASN A 167 4.88 24.34 -36.64
CA ASN A 167 5.20 25.72 -36.94
C ASN A 167 4.35 26.25 -38.11
N PRO A 168 3.41 27.16 -37.88
CA PRO A 168 2.53 27.72 -38.92
C PRO A 168 3.31 28.58 -39.95
N PHE A 169 4.56 28.96 -39.66
CA PHE A 169 5.40 29.74 -40.53
C PHE A 169 6.39 28.93 -41.39
N ALA A 170 6.32 27.59 -41.34
CA ALA A 170 7.16 26.71 -42.14
C ALA A 170 6.99 26.91 -43.66
N VAL A 171 5.82 27.41 -44.07
CA VAL A 171 5.50 27.68 -45.48
C VAL A 171 6.29 28.88 -46.02
N LEU A 172 6.64 29.85 -45.21
CA LEU A 172 7.32 31.08 -45.61
C LEU A 172 8.84 30.89 -45.90
N LYS A 173 9.43 29.76 -45.51
CA LYS A 173 10.84 29.45 -45.71
C LYS A 173 11.15 28.77 -47.07
N ARG A 174 10.17 28.49 -47.90
CA ARG A 174 10.36 27.75 -49.19
C ARG A 174 10.54 28.65 -50.41
N ASP A 175 10.44 29.98 -50.27
CA ASP A 175 10.48 30.93 -51.38
C ASP A 175 11.64 31.94 -51.20
N SER A 176 12.85 31.47 -50.83
CA SER A 176 14.07 32.28 -50.87
C SER A 176 15.24 31.48 -51.42
#